data_97e44e264b61d98a1553f9816c4f5fab
#
_entry.id   97e44e264b61d98a1553f9816c4f5fab
#
_cell.length_a   1.000
_cell.length_b   1.000
_cell.length_c   1.000
_cell.angle_alpha   90.00
_cell.angle_beta   90.00
_cell.angle_gamma   90.00
#
_symmetry.space_group_name_H-M   'P 1'
#
loop_
_entity.id
_entity.type
_entity.pdbx_description
1 polymer ?
#
loop_
_entity_poly.entity_id
_entity_poly.type
_entity_poly.pdbx_seq_one_letter_code
_entity_poly.pdbx_strand_id
1 'polypeptide(L)'
;QTCALPIYLDLSEVMFICTANSMNIPEALLDRMEVIRLPGYTEDEKVNIAERYLVPKAIKNNGLRAKELTVHEEAIRDIVQRYTREAGVRSLEREVSKIARKVVKEAVSKKSKNLQVDVTSANLPEYLGPHKFDFGMAEDEAQVGRVNGLAWTSVGGELLTIEVAAVKGKGKFITTGSLGDVMKESITAAMTVVRTRADELGIEASRFDETDVHVHLPEGATPKDGPSAGLALTTALVSAFTGITIRPDIAMTGETSLGGRAMRIGGLKEKLLAAHRGGIKLVFIPQDNVRDLAEIPDNVKEGLEIKAVKSIDEILPLALTDTPKPLPKTPIVKPVEEAKAARH
;
A
#
# COMPACT_ATOMS: atom_id res chain seq x y z
N GLN A 1 13.45 -52.50 -28.62
CA GLN A 1 12.57 -51.65 -27.79
C GLN A 1 12.43 -52.28 -26.42
N THR A 2 13.21 -51.82 -25.43
CA THR A 2 13.02 -52.20 -24.03
C THR A 2 11.79 -51.47 -23.53
N CYS A 3 10.70 -52.19 -23.35
CA CYS A 3 9.48 -51.72 -22.72
C CYS A 3 9.79 -51.55 -21.21
N ALA A 4 10.11 -50.34 -20.75
CA ALA A 4 10.19 -50.07 -19.33
C ALA A 4 8.74 -50.09 -18.81
N LEU A 5 8.39 -51.07 -18.00
CA LEU A 5 7.12 -51.10 -17.28
C LEU A 5 7.12 -49.93 -16.31
N PRO A 6 6.08 -49.07 -16.31
CA PRO A 6 5.99 -47.99 -15.31
C PRO A 6 5.86 -48.63 -13.93
N ILE A 7 6.79 -48.31 -13.05
CA ILE A 7 6.71 -48.68 -11.64
C ILE A 7 5.78 -47.71 -10.98
N TYR A 8 4.60 -48.16 -10.56
CA TYR A 8 3.67 -47.38 -9.74
C TYR A 8 3.96 -47.66 -8.28
N LEU A 9 4.26 -46.58 -7.54
CA LEU A 9 4.33 -46.63 -6.09
C LEU A 9 2.97 -46.15 -5.54
N ASP A 10 2.36 -46.97 -4.67
CA ASP A 10 1.14 -46.59 -3.99
C ASP A 10 1.48 -45.57 -2.88
N LEU A 11 0.95 -44.36 -3.00
CA LEU A 11 1.11 -43.27 -2.07
C LEU A 11 -0.21 -42.89 -1.36
N SER A 12 -1.20 -43.79 -1.40
CA SER A 12 -2.53 -43.54 -0.82
C SER A 12 -2.50 -43.28 0.69
N GLU A 13 -1.52 -43.86 1.39
CA GLU A 13 -1.32 -43.68 2.84
C GLU A 13 -0.34 -42.53 3.19
N VAL A 14 0.09 -41.73 2.21
CA VAL A 14 1.06 -40.67 2.42
C VAL A 14 0.37 -39.32 2.42
N MET A 15 0.57 -38.54 3.50
CA MET A 15 0.18 -37.16 3.58
C MET A 15 1.32 -36.27 3.05
N PHE A 16 1.01 -35.40 2.11
CA PHE A 16 1.95 -34.43 1.55
C PHE A 16 1.75 -33.05 2.15
N ILE A 17 2.80 -32.46 2.70
CA ILE A 17 2.82 -31.07 3.15
C ILE A 17 3.80 -30.32 2.29
N CYS A 18 3.30 -29.33 1.55
CA CYS A 18 4.08 -28.49 0.65
C CYS A 18 4.14 -27.07 1.17
N THR A 19 5.24 -26.37 0.91
CA THR A 19 5.38 -24.93 1.17
C THR A 19 5.65 -24.21 -0.13
N ALA A 20 5.00 -23.06 -0.33
CA ALA A 20 5.18 -22.22 -1.49
C ALA A 20 5.24 -20.74 -1.08
N ASN A 21 5.93 -19.93 -1.84
CA ASN A 21 6.00 -18.47 -1.68
C ASN A 21 5.12 -17.72 -2.69
N SER A 22 4.42 -18.44 -3.55
CA SER A 22 3.47 -17.87 -4.51
C SER A 22 2.30 -18.83 -4.72
N MET A 23 1.17 -18.28 -5.18
CA MET A 23 -0.02 -19.06 -5.54
C MET A 23 -0.06 -19.45 -7.02
N ASN A 24 1.04 -19.28 -7.74
CA ASN A 24 1.14 -19.70 -9.14
C ASN A 24 1.28 -21.24 -9.23
N ILE A 25 0.22 -21.92 -8.84
CA ILE A 25 0.10 -23.37 -8.79
C ILE A 25 -1.01 -23.77 -9.78
N PRO A 26 -0.82 -24.84 -10.58
CA PRO A 26 -1.87 -25.31 -11.47
C PRO A 26 -3.19 -25.55 -10.75
N GLU A 27 -4.29 -25.05 -11.32
CA GLU A 27 -5.65 -25.12 -10.74
C GLU A 27 -6.06 -26.53 -10.34
N ALA A 28 -5.78 -27.50 -11.21
CA ALA A 28 -6.06 -28.93 -10.95
C ALA A 28 -5.32 -29.49 -9.72
N LEU A 29 -4.24 -28.86 -9.29
CA LEU A 29 -3.52 -29.22 -8.07
C LEU A 29 -4.08 -28.47 -6.86
N LEU A 30 -4.41 -27.17 -7.03
CA LEU A 30 -5.04 -26.37 -5.99
C LEU A 30 -6.37 -26.96 -5.52
N ASP A 31 -7.18 -27.48 -6.43
CA ASP A 31 -8.48 -28.10 -6.11
C ASP A 31 -8.35 -29.33 -5.19
N ARG A 32 -7.16 -29.91 -5.07
CA ARG A 32 -6.86 -31.08 -4.25
C ARG A 32 -6.07 -30.75 -2.99
N MET A 33 -5.81 -29.48 -2.73
CA MET A 33 -5.02 -29.02 -1.61
C MET A 33 -5.85 -28.20 -0.64
N GLU A 34 -5.63 -28.40 0.65
CA GLU A 34 -6.00 -27.41 1.66
C GLU A 34 -4.92 -26.33 1.70
N VAL A 35 -5.31 -25.09 1.39
CA VAL A 35 -4.39 -23.95 1.33
C VAL A 35 -4.44 -23.18 2.64
N ILE A 36 -3.36 -23.25 3.42
CA ILE A 36 -3.18 -22.47 4.64
C ILE A 36 -2.27 -21.27 4.30
N ARG A 37 -2.83 -20.09 4.29
CA ARG A 37 -2.06 -18.85 4.05
C ARG A 37 -1.48 -18.34 5.36
N LEU A 38 -0.15 -18.20 5.40
CA LEU A 38 0.57 -17.56 6.48
C LEU A 38 0.86 -16.11 6.06
N PRO A 39 0.26 -15.12 6.71
CA PRO A 39 0.55 -13.71 6.42
C PRO A 39 1.98 -13.36 6.83
N GLY A 40 2.48 -12.22 6.32
CA GLY A 40 3.73 -11.64 6.79
C GLY A 40 3.63 -11.19 8.25
N TYR A 41 4.77 -11.09 8.92
CA TYR A 41 4.83 -10.58 10.29
C TYR A 41 4.61 -9.07 10.32
N THR A 42 3.91 -8.62 11.34
CA THR A 42 3.81 -7.20 11.71
C THR A 42 5.14 -6.69 12.23
N GLU A 43 5.30 -5.39 12.34
CA GLU A 43 6.51 -4.79 12.91
C GLU A 43 6.74 -5.26 14.35
N ASP A 44 5.71 -5.25 15.19
CA ASP A 44 5.80 -5.70 16.58
C ASP A 44 6.12 -7.19 16.71
N GLU A 45 5.53 -8.02 15.83
CA GLU A 45 5.90 -9.44 15.75
C GLU A 45 7.37 -9.63 15.35
N LYS A 46 7.88 -8.85 14.39
CA LYS A 46 9.30 -8.88 13.98
C LYS A 46 10.22 -8.46 15.11
N VAL A 47 9.86 -7.41 15.87
CA VAL A 47 10.62 -6.95 17.04
C VAL A 47 10.66 -8.06 18.09
N ASN A 48 9.53 -8.63 18.46
CA ASN A 48 9.46 -9.75 19.41
C ASN A 48 10.27 -10.98 18.97
N ILE A 49 10.21 -11.33 17.68
CA ILE A 49 10.99 -12.43 17.11
C ILE A 49 12.50 -12.11 17.21
N ALA A 50 12.89 -10.87 16.90
CA ALA A 50 14.27 -10.45 16.95
C ALA A 50 14.83 -10.52 18.37
N GLU A 51 14.14 -9.95 19.35
CA GLU A 51 14.56 -9.96 20.75
C GLU A 51 14.69 -11.37 21.32
N ARG A 52 13.65 -12.18 21.12
CA ARG A 52 13.58 -13.50 21.76
C ARG A 52 14.42 -14.56 21.06
N TYR A 53 14.64 -14.43 19.76
CA TYR A 53 15.27 -15.51 18.99
C TYR A 53 16.46 -15.06 18.13
N LEU A 54 16.37 -13.96 17.36
CA LEU A 54 17.40 -13.62 16.39
C LEU A 54 18.64 -13.03 17.04
N VAL A 55 18.49 -12.13 18.02
CA VAL A 55 19.59 -11.52 18.73
C VAL A 55 20.36 -12.57 19.55
N PRO A 56 19.71 -13.40 20.40
CA PRO A 56 20.41 -14.49 21.11
C PRO A 56 21.10 -15.48 20.17
N LYS A 57 20.45 -15.83 19.05
CA LYS A 57 21.04 -16.70 18.03
C LYS A 57 22.29 -16.06 17.39
N ALA A 58 22.23 -14.78 17.06
CA ALA A 58 23.36 -14.07 16.47
C ALA A 58 24.54 -13.97 17.44
N ILE A 59 24.29 -13.68 18.71
CA ILE A 59 25.29 -13.66 19.78
C ILE A 59 25.99 -15.02 19.86
N LYS A 60 25.22 -16.10 19.99
CA LYS A 60 25.73 -17.47 20.08
C LYS A 60 26.54 -17.86 18.84
N ASN A 61 26.00 -17.63 17.65
CA ASN A 61 26.60 -18.06 16.39
C ASN A 61 27.90 -17.30 16.06
N ASN A 62 28.09 -16.11 16.62
CA ASN A 62 29.31 -15.31 16.44
C ASN A 62 30.29 -15.44 17.63
N GLY A 63 30.04 -16.34 18.59
CA GLY A 63 30.93 -16.59 19.70
C GLY A 63 30.99 -15.46 20.73
N LEU A 64 30.00 -14.59 20.76
CA LEU A 64 29.86 -13.55 21.78
C LEU A 64 29.21 -14.11 23.05
N ARG A 65 29.53 -13.51 24.19
CA ARG A 65 28.81 -13.72 25.45
C ARG A 65 27.59 -12.79 25.51
N ALA A 66 26.55 -13.20 26.20
CA ALA A 66 25.30 -12.43 26.31
C ALA A 66 25.48 -10.98 26.79
N LYS A 67 26.53 -10.72 27.58
CA LYS A 67 26.86 -9.37 28.13
C LYS A 67 27.67 -8.50 27.15
N GLU A 68 28.14 -9.05 26.04
CA GLU A 68 29.02 -8.33 25.10
C GLU A 68 28.26 -7.56 24.04
N LEU A 69 27.00 -7.92 23.80
CA LEU A 69 26.14 -7.24 22.85
C LEU A 69 24.71 -7.14 23.39
N THR A 70 24.21 -5.91 23.49
CA THR A 70 22.81 -5.59 23.72
C THR A 70 22.29 -4.85 22.50
N VAL A 71 21.16 -5.29 21.95
CA VAL A 71 20.46 -4.56 20.88
C VAL A 71 19.13 -4.10 21.45
N HIS A 72 18.95 -2.81 21.60
CA HIS A 72 17.74 -2.23 22.18
C HIS A 72 16.54 -2.36 21.24
N GLU A 73 15.34 -2.42 21.80
CA GLU A 73 14.08 -2.55 21.02
C GLU A 73 13.96 -1.47 19.95
N GLU A 74 14.28 -0.22 20.29
CA GLU A 74 14.25 0.90 19.35
C GLU A 74 15.17 0.69 18.14
N ALA A 75 16.36 0.10 18.36
CA ALA A 75 17.28 -0.24 17.27
C ALA A 75 16.72 -1.37 16.39
N ILE A 76 16.11 -2.37 17.00
CA ILE A 76 15.45 -3.46 16.24
C ILE A 76 14.31 -2.90 15.38
N ARG A 77 13.50 -2.02 15.94
CA ARG A 77 12.42 -1.33 15.24
C ARG A 77 12.95 -0.50 14.06
N ASP A 78 14.03 0.21 14.27
CA ASP A 78 14.71 0.99 13.22
C ASP A 78 15.32 0.08 12.13
N ILE A 79 15.87 -1.10 12.50
CA ILE A 79 16.33 -2.10 11.52
C ILE A 79 15.16 -2.58 10.66
N VAL A 80 14.03 -2.89 11.28
CA VAL A 80 12.82 -3.33 10.56
C VAL A 80 12.34 -2.27 9.59
N GLN A 81 12.30 -1.01 10.04
CA GLN A 81 11.76 0.10 9.25
C GLN A 81 12.71 0.59 8.16
N ARG A 82 14.02 0.70 8.44
CA ARG A 82 14.96 1.45 7.60
C ARG A 82 16.03 0.61 6.93
N TYR A 83 16.21 -0.66 7.34
CA TYR A 83 17.25 -1.53 6.78
C TYR A 83 16.72 -2.80 6.14
N THR A 84 15.42 -3.14 6.37
CA THR A 84 14.80 -4.33 5.78
C THR A 84 13.48 -4.01 5.09
N ARG A 85 13.18 -4.78 4.04
CA ARG A 85 11.91 -4.70 3.29
C ARG A 85 11.52 -6.13 2.93
N GLU A 86 10.77 -6.78 3.82
CA GLU A 86 10.39 -8.19 3.69
C GLU A 86 9.14 -8.53 4.51
N ALA A 87 8.37 -9.51 4.07
CA ALA A 87 7.24 -10.06 4.84
C ALA A 87 7.70 -10.93 6.02
N GLY A 88 8.82 -11.63 5.89
CA GLY A 88 9.43 -12.47 6.92
C GLY A 88 10.46 -11.75 7.78
N VAL A 89 11.46 -12.49 8.26
CA VAL A 89 12.53 -12.02 9.15
C VAL A 89 13.94 -12.41 8.70
N ARG A 90 14.11 -12.89 7.45
CA ARG A 90 15.42 -13.34 6.96
C ARG A 90 16.43 -12.21 6.77
N SER A 91 15.97 -11.06 6.27
CA SER A 91 16.82 -9.88 6.13
C SER A 91 17.14 -9.28 7.49
N LEU A 92 16.16 -9.23 8.40
CA LEU A 92 16.35 -8.83 9.80
C LEU A 92 17.41 -9.70 10.48
N GLU A 93 17.35 -11.02 10.35
CA GLU A 93 18.35 -11.94 10.87
C GLU A 93 19.76 -11.64 10.31
N ARG A 94 19.85 -11.34 9.01
CA ARG A 94 21.13 -10.99 8.36
C ARG A 94 21.71 -9.69 8.87
N GLU A 95 20.88 -8.66 9.06
CA GLU A 95 21.35 -7.36 9.59
C GLU A 95 21.77 -7.49 11.06
N VAL A 96 21.01 -8.20 11.91
CA VAL A 96 21.38 -8.49 13.29
C VAL A 96 22.70 -9.28 13.36
N SER A 97 22.86 -10.30 12.51
CA SER A 97 24.13 -11.06 12.42
C SER A 97 25.30 -10.19 11.93
N LYS A 98 25.05 -9.20 11.08
CA LYS A 98 26.07 -8.24 10.62
C LYS A 98 26.55 -7.35 11.77
N ILE A 99 25.63 -6.89 12.62
CA ILE A 99 25.98 -6.16 13.85
C ILE A 99 26.87 -7.03 14.74
N ALA A 100 26.45 -8.25 15.05
CA ALA A 100 27.23 -9.17 15.89
C ALA A 100 28.65 -9.41 15.34
N ARG A 101 28.81 -9.61 14.03
CA ARG A 101 30.13 -9.75 13.39
C ARG A 101 30.99 -8.50 13.52
N LYS A 102 30.42 -7.30 13.43
CA LYS A 102 31.19 -6.05 13.62
C LYS A 102 31.63 -5.88 15.04
N VAL A 103 30.81 -6.25 16.01
CA VAL A 103 31.17 -6.25 17.45
C VAL A 103 32.31 -7.23 17.72
N VAL A 104 32.28 -8.44 17.14
CA VAL A 104 33.42 -9.38 17.23
C VAL A 104 34.68 -8.79 16.63
N LYS A 105 34.60 -8.18 15.45
CA LYS A 105 35.76 -7.50 14.85
C LYS A 105 36.32 -6.43 15.76
N GLU A 106 35.48 -5.64 16.38
CA GLU A 106 35.89 -4.58 17.30
C GLU A 106 36.57 -5.15 18.56
N ALA A 107 35.98 -6.21 19.16
CA ALA A 107 36.55 -6.91 20.30
C ALA A 107 37.96 -7.43 20.02
N VAL A 108 38.17 -8.06 18.87
CA VAL A 108 39.46 -8.61 18.45
C VAL A 108 40.45 -7.49 18.16
N SER A 109 40.02 -6.43 17.45
CA SER A 109 40.92 -5.30 17.12
C SER A 109 41.39 -4.53 18.35
N LYS A 110 40.52 -4.30 19.30
CA LYS A 110 40.84 -3.58 20.56
C LYS A 110 41.48 -4.49 21.60
N LYS A 111 41.62 -5.80 21.34
CA LYS A 111 42.13 -6.81 22.32
C LYS A 111 41.39 -6.73 23.67
N SER A 112 40.14 -6.28 23.67
CA SER A 112 39.34 -6.08 24.86
C SER A 112 38.68 -7.38 25.28
N LYS A 113 39.01 -7.84 26.52
CA LYS A 113 38.35 -9.03 27.10
C LYS A 113 36.97 -8.76 27.71
N ASN A 114 36.60 -7.49 27.86
CA ASN A 114 35.36 -7.05 28.51
C ASN A 114 34.66 -5.97 27.67
N LEU A 115 34.54 -6.19 26.36
CA LEU A 115 33.76 -5.32 25.50
C LEU A 115 32.29 -5.48 25.84
N GLN A 116 31.60 -4.38 26.08
CA GLN A 116 30.13 -4.29 26.14
C GLN A 116 29.68 -3.26 25.11
N VAL A 117 28.81 -3.64 24.24
CA VAL A 117 28.28 -2.80 23.16
C VAL A 117 26.78 -2.74 23.27
N ASP A 118 26.28 -1.53 23.44
CA ASP A 118 24.86 -1.22 23.40
C ASP A 118 24.53 -0.61 22.03
N VAL A 119 23.67 -1.28 21.28
CA VAL A 119 23.21 -0.84 19.95
C VAL A 119 21.86 -0.17 20.09
N THR A 120 21.83 1.12 19.78
CA THR A 120 20.66 2.00 19.80
C THR A 120 20.39 2.53 18.39
N SER A 121 19.25 3.16 18.15
CA SER A 121 18.95 3.81 16.86
C SER A 121 20.02 4.85 16.48
N ALA A 122 20.60 5.53 17.46
CA ALA A 122 21.59 6.59 17.22
C ALA A 122 22.91 6.07 16.63
N ASN A 123 23.41 4.90 17.08
CA ASN A 123 24.68 4.33 16.62
C ASN A 123 24.49 3.22 15.57
N LEU A 124 23.27 2.90 15.19
CA LEU A 124 22.96 1.88 14.20
C LEU A 124 23.65 2.10 12.84
N PRO A 125 23.79 3.34 12.33
CA PRO A 125 24.50 3.62 11.07
C PRO A 125 25.99 3.21 11.11
N GLU A 126 26.63 3.18 12.25
CA GLU A 126 28.02 2.72 12.37
C GLU A 126 28.15 1.23 12.04
N TYR A 127 27.14 0.45 12.36
CA TYR A 127 27.10 -0.99 12.11
C TYR A 127 26.51 -1.34 10.74
N LEU A 128 25.46 -0.68 10.30
CA LEU A 128 24.71 -1.06 9.10
C LEU A 128 24.96 -0.15 7.90
N GLY A 129 25.53 1.03 8.12
CA GLY A 129 25.67 2.09 7.13
C GLY A 129 24.43 3.01 7.11
N PRO A 130 24.30 3.91 6.12
CA PRO A 130 23.16 4.78 6.01
C PRO A 130 21.86 3.98 5.85
N HIS A 131 20.72 4.59 6.18
CA HIS A 131 19.41 4.00 5.96
C HIS A 131 19.26 3.56 4.52
N LYS A 132 18.68 2.38 4.30
CA LYS A 132 18.48 1.80 2.97
C LYS A 132 17.11 2.15 2.41
N PHE A 133 16.15 2.36 3.31
CA PHE A 133 14.76 2.64 2.97
C PHE A 133 14.27 3.82 3.80
N ASP A 134 13.65 4.75 3.13
CA ASP A 134 12.80 5.76 3.76
C ASP A 134 11.37 5.32 3.50
N PHE A 135 10.67 4.84 4.54
CA PHE A 135 9.24 4.62 4.40
C PHE A 135 8.58 5.99 4.28
N GLY A 136 7.84 6.16 3.18
CA GLY A 136 7.07 7.38 2.95
C GLY A 136 6.23 7.69 4.19
N MET A 137 6.66 8.72 4.91
CA MET A 137 5.79 9.39 5.87
C MET A 137 4.76 10.17 5.07
N ALA A 138 3.53 10.21 5.55
CA ALA A 138 2.57 11.17 5.01
C ALA A 138 3.20 12.57 5.09
N GLU A 139 3.14 13.32 4.00
CA GLU A 139 3.62 14.71 4.05
C GLU A 139 2.68 15.54 4.92
N ASP A 140 3.23 16.60 5.54
CA ASP A 140 2.49 17.41 6.50
C ASP A 140 1.56 18.44 5.84
N GLU A 141 1.71 18.70 4.53
CA GLU A 141 0.98 19.76 3.83
C GLU A 141 -0.10 19.22 2.89
N ALA A 142 -1.27 19.86 2.95
CA ALA A 142 -2.37 19.59 2.02
C ALA A 142 -2.01 20.12 0.61
N GLN A 143 -2.13 19.26 -0.40
CA GLN A 143 -1.79 19.58 -1.78
C GLN A 143 -2.94 19.26 -2.74
N VAL A 144 -3.00 20.01 -3.84
CA VAL A 144 -3.93 19.73 -4.94
C VAL A 144 -3.43 18.53 -5.74
N GLY A 145 -4.34 17.59 -6.00
CA GLY A 145 -4.05 16.43 -6.85
C GLY A 145 -3.16 15.38 -6.20
N ARG A 146 -2.82 15.50 -4.91
CA ARG A 146 -1.97 14.53 -4.23
C ARG A 146 -2.72 13.80 -3.12
N VAL A 147 -2.65 12.46 -3.13
CA VAL A 147 -3.33 11.61 -2.15
C VAL A 147 -2.50 10.37 -1.83
N ASN A 148 -2.66 9.84 -0.62
CA ASN A 148 -2.08 8.57 -0.24
C ASN A 148 -3.06 7.43 -0.53
N GLY A 149 -2.68 6.53 -1.43
CA GLY A 149 -3.27 5.22 -1.58
C GLY A 149 -2.56 4.19 -0.70
N LEU A 150 -3.06 2.97 -0.68
CA LEU A 150 -2.47 1.85 0.04
C LEU A 150 -2.22 0.69 -0.92
N ALA A 151 -0.97 0.29 -1.05
CA ALA A 151 -0.56 -0.86 -1.84
C ALA A 151 -0.23 -2.07 -0.95
N TRP A 152 -0.43 -3.25 -1.51
CA TRP A 152 0.06 -4.50 -0.95
C TRP A 152 1.07 -5.11 -1.92
N THR A 153 2.23 -5.49 -1.38
CA THR A 153 3.33 -6.08 -2.12
C THR A 153 3.77 -7.40 -1.50
N SER A 154 4.61 -8.15 -2.17
CA SER A 154 5.20 -9.38 -1.63
C SER A 154 6.03 -9.17 -0.35
N VAL A 155 6.35 -7.93 -0.02
CA VAL A 155 7.14 -7.55 1.15
C VAL A 155 6.31 -6.88 2.25
N GLY A 156 5.02 -6.69 2.02
CA GLY A 156 4.07 -6.09 2.97
C GLY A 156 3.28 -4.94 2.38
N GLY A 157 2.62 -4.16 3.24
CA GLY A 157 1.89 -2.98 2.83
C GLY A 157 2.79 -1.74 2.73
N GLU A 158 2.41 -0.83 1.83
CA GLU A 158 3.12 0.43 1.60
C GLU A 158 2.13 1.58 1.34
N LEU A 159 2.54 2.80 1.73
CA LEU A 159 1.87 4.00 1.25
C LEU A 159 2.20 4.19 -0.23
N LEU A 160 1.18 4.44 -1.03
CA LEU A 160 1.28 4.68 -2.45
C LEU A 160 0.89 6.14 -2.71
N THR A 161 1.86 7.01 -2.87
CA THR A 161 1.59 8.38 -3.28
C THR A 161 1.06 8.39 -4.72
N ILE A 162 -0.03 9.11 -4.93
CA ILE A 162 -0.63 9.35 -6.24
C ILE A 162 -0.65 10.85 -6.45
N GLU A 163 -0.11 11.31 -7.56
CA GLU A 163 -0.04 12.70 -7.96
C GLU A 163 -0.79 12.90 -9.27
N VAL A 164 -1.65 13.89 -9.32
CA VAL A 164 -2.39 14.29 -10.51
C VAL A 164 -2.19 15.76 -10.77
N ALA A 165 -1.65 16.08 -11.92
CA ALA A 165 -1.53 17.45 -12.42
C ALA A 165 -2.55 17.69 -13.54
N ALA A 166 -3.31 18.79 -13.44
CA ALA A 166 -4.24 19.24 -14.47
C ALA A 166 -3.74 20.59 -15.00
N VAL A 167 -3.29 20.63 -16.23
CA VAL A 167 -2.71 21.84 -16.84
C VAL A 167 -3.47 22.20 -18.11
N LYS A 168 -3.49 23.49 -18.49
CA LYS A 168 -4.12 23.93 -19.73
C LYS A 168 -3.54 23.16 -20.93
N GLY A 169 -4.39 22.57 -21.74
CA GLY A 169 -3.97 21.70 -22.83
C GLY A 169 -5.06 21.43 -23.87
N LYS A 170 -5.13 20.21 -24.37
CA LYS A 170 -6.04 19.77 -25.43
C LYS A 170 -6.71 18.43 -25.08
N GLY A 171 -6.94 18.14 -23.80
CA GLY A 171 -7.56 16.92 -23.34
C GLY A 171 -6.65 15.68 -23.37
N LYS A 172 -5.32 15.85 -23.39
CA LYS A 172 -4.39 14.71 -23.33
C LYS A 172 -4.41 14.07 -21.94
N PHE A 173 -4.32 12.74 -21.94
CA PHE A 173 -4.24 11.94 -20.72
C PHE A 173 -2.94 11.16 -20.68
N ILE A 174 -2.09 11.45 -19.70
CA ILE A 174 -0.74 10.92 -19.58
C ILE A 174 -0.64 10.14 -18.26
N THR A 175 -0.02 8.97 -18.30
CA THR A 175 0.24 8.15 -17.10
C THR A 175 1.71 7.78 -17.02
N THR A 176 2.31 7.90 -15.83
CA THR A 176 3.71 7.53 -15.58
C THR A 176 3.87 6.88 -14.21
N GLY A 177 4.97 6.14 -14.00
CA GLY A 177 5.28 5.49 -12.73
C GLY A 177 5.40 3.96 -12.81
N SER A 178 5.75 3.41 -13.98
CA SER A 178 5.87 1.96 -14.21
C SER A 178 4.57 1.19 -13.90
N LEU A 179 3.47 1.66 -14.54
CA LEU A 179 2.11 1.18 -14.30
C LEU A 179 1.79 -0.02 -15.18
N GLY A 180 1.27 -1.09 -14.58
CA GLY A 180 0.70 -2.23 -15.29
C GLY A 180 -0.66 -1.89 -15.92
N ASP A 181 -1.19 -2.83 -16.68
CA ASP A 181 -2.39 -2.58 -17.48
C ASP A 181 -3.65 -2.44 -16.62
N VAL A 182 -3.77 -3.23 -15.54
CA VAL A 182 -4.90 -3.12 -14.60
C VAL A 182 -4.94 -1.74 -13.92
N MET A 183 -3.77 -1.19 -13.58
CA MET A 183 -3.68 0.16 -13.02
C MET A 183 -4.11 1.23 -14.04
N LYS A 184 -3.71 1.10 -15.30
CA LYS A 184 -4.11 2.03 -16.38
C LYS A 184 -5.63 1.99 -16.64
N GLU A 185 -6.22 0.80 -16.58
CA GLU A 185 -7.69 0.64 -16.65
C GLU A 185 -8.36 1.31 -15.45
N SER A 186 -7.84 1.13 -14.24
CA SER A 186 -8.34 1.77 -13.02
C SER A 186 -8.30 3.31 -13.11
N ILE A 187 -7.22 3.86 -13.69
CA ILE A 187 -7.09 5.30 -13.93
C ILE A 187 -8.16 5.78 -14.94
N THR A 188 -8.39 5.02 -16.01
CA THR A 188 -9.40 5.33 -17.01
C THR A 188 -10.82 5.30 -16.43
N ALA A 189 -11.10 4.30 -15.60
CA ALA A 189 -12.38 4.18 -14.89
C ALA A 189 -12.58 5.36 -13.93
N ALA A 190 -11.56 5.72 -13.15
CA ALA A 190 -11.58 6.87 -12.23
C ALA A 190 -11.89 8.19 -12.97
N MET A 191 -11.28 8.43 -14.13
CA MET A 191 -11.58 9.60 -14.96
C MET A 191 -13.05 9.61 -15.42
N THR A 192 -13.58 8.45 -15.78
CA THR A 192 -15.00 8.34 -16.17
C THR A 192 -15.92 8.67 -15.00
N VAL A 193 -15.61 8.21 -13.79
CA VAL A 193 -16.36 8.55 -12.57
C VAL A 193 -16.38 10.06 -12.33
N VAL A 194 -15.25 10.74 -12.50
CA VAL A 194 -15.17 12.21 -12.37
C VAL A 194 -16.03 12.91 -13.42
N ARG A 195 -15.94 12.46 -14.69
CA ARG A 195 -16.76 13.03 -15.80
C ARG A 195 -18.25 12.87 -15.56
N THR A 196 -18.70 11.72 -15.05
CA THR A 196 -20.13 11.49 -14.76
C THR A 196 -20.68 12.35 -13.62
N ARG A 197 -19.81 12.92 -12.78
CA ARG A 197 -20.14 13.78 -11.66
C ARG A 197 -19.75 15.25 -11.87
N ALA A 198 -19.37 15.60 -13.08
CA ALA A 198 -18.83 16.93 -13.39
C ALA A 198 -19.71 18.06 -12.87
N ASP A 199 -21.01 18.02 -13.13
CA ASP A 199 -21.97 19.05 -12.70
C ASP A 199 -22.04 19.16 -11.17
N GLU A 200 -22.04 18.04 -10.47
CA GLU A 200 -22.09 18.00 -9.00
C GLU A 200 -20.79 18.49 -8.38
N LEU A 201 -19.67 18.27 -9.07
CA LEU A 201 -18.33 18.69 -8.66
C LEU A 201 -17.99 20.13 -9.11
N GLY A 202 -18.87 20.80 -9.84
CA GLY A 202 -18.64 22.15 -10.36
C GLY A 202 -17.60 22.20 -11.48
N ILE A 203 -17.44 21.12 -12.24
CA ILE A 203 -16.49 21.04 -13.34
C ILE A 203 -17.25 21.19 -14.66
N GLU A 204 -16.96 22.24 -15.40
CA GLU A 204 -17.55 22.45 -16.73
C GLU A 204 -17.07 21.38 -17.73
N ALA A 205 -17.95 20.88 -18.59
CA ALA A 205 -17.62 19.82 -19.54
C ALA A 205 -16.46 20.21 -20.48
N SER A 206 -16.39 21.47 -20.91
CA SER A 206 -15.28 22.03 -21.72
C SER A 206 -13.91 21.86 -21.06
N ARG A 207 -13.86 21.87 -19.71
CA ARG A 207 -12.61 21.75 -18.97
C ARG A 207 -11.88 20.45 -19.23
N PHE A 208 -12.59 19.37 -19.53
CA PHE A 208 -11.96 18.08 -19.87
C PHE A 208 -11.25 18.10 -21.22
N ASP A 209 -11.72 18.89 -22.16
CA ASP A 209 -11.13 19.01 -23.49
C ASP A 209 -10.04 20.06 -23.57
N GLU A 210 -10.04 21.02 -22.63
CA GLU A 210 -9.05 22.11 -22.53
C GLU A 210 -7.94 21.86 -21.51
N THR A 211 -7.94 20.68 -20.85
CA THR A 211 -6.98 20.33 -19.78
C THR A 211 -6.26 19.06 -20.11
N ASP A 212 -4.93 19.12 -20.18
CA ASP A 212 -4.11 17.91 -20.18
C ASP A 212 -3.94 17.41 -18.73
N VAL A 213 -4.18 16.14 -18.52
CA VAL A 213 -4.10 15.48 -17.20
C VAL A 213 -2.94 14.52 -17.17
N HIS A 214 -2.08 14.67 -16.18
CA HIS A 214 -0.97 13.75 -15.95
C HIS A 214 -1.14 13.07 -14.60
N VAL A 215 -1.31 11.75 -14.61
CA VAL A 215 -1.33 10.91 -13.40
C VAL A 215 0.05 10.29 -13.24
N HIS A 216 0.68 10.54 -12.11
CA HIS A 216 2.00 10.01 -11.78
C HIS A 216 1.97 9.26 -10.46
N LEU A 217 2.55 8.07 -10.45
CA LEU A 217 2.80 7.30 -9.23
C LEU A 217 4.33 7.22 -9.05
N PRO A 218 4.91 7.97 -8.09
CA PRO A 218 6.35 8.00 -7.84
C PRO A 218 6.99 6.63 -7.62
N GLU A 219 8.31 6.57 -7.56
CA GLU A 219 9.11 5.33 -7.48
C GLU A 219 8.99 4.44 -8.73
N GLY A 220 9.29 5.00 -9.90
CA GLY A 220 9.18 4.31 -11.19
C GLY A 220 10.03 3.03 -11.33
N ALA A 221 11.01 2.80 -10.45
CA ALA A 221 11.79 1.57 -10.41
C ALA A 221 10.98 0.36 -9.89
N THR A 222 9.87 0.60 -9.16
CA THR A 222 8.98 -0.45 -8.64
C THR A 222 7.73 -0.52 -9.51
N PRO A 223 7.49 -1.64 -10.22
CA PRO A 223 6.26 -1.84 -10.98
C PRO A 223 5.03 -1.80 -10.06
N LYS A 224 3.98 -1.11 -10.50
CA LYS A 224 2.72 -0.96 -9.76
C LYS A 224 1.57 -1.42 -10.64
N ASP A 225 0.78 -2.35 -10.12
CA ASP A 225 -0.40 -2.85 -10.81
C ASP A 225 -1.52 -3.22 -9.83
N GLY A 226 -2.75 -3.22 -10.31
CA GLY A 226 -3.94 -3.60 -9.55
C GLY A 226 -5.01 -2.51 -9.46
N PRO A 227 -6.27 -2.91 -9.19
CA PRO A 227 -7.42 -2.01 -9.23
C PRO A 227 -7.64 -1.24 -7.92
N SER A 228 -6.95 -1.58 -6.82
CA SER A 228 -7.25 -1.11 -5.48
C SER A 228 -6.93 0.37 -5.21
N ALA A 229 -6.37 1.08 -6.19
CA ALA A 229 -6.11 2.52 -6.13
C ALA A 229 -7.27 3.38 -6.66
N GLY A 230 -8.37 2.79 -7.13
CA GLY A 230 -9.47 3.47 -7.79
C GLY A 230 -10.06 4.63 -7.00
N LEU A 231 -10.31 4.45 -5.69
CA LEU A 231 -10.82 5.52 -4.83
C LEU A 231 -9.82 6.68 -4.72
N ALA A 232 -8.55 6.38 -4.54
CA ALA A 232 -7.49 7.38 -4.42
C ALA A 232 -7.30 8.14 -5.75
N LEU A 233 -7.27 7.43 -6.87
CA LEU A 233 -7.19 8.02 -8.19
C LEU A 233 -8.36 8.97 -8.48
N THR A 234 -9.59 8.56 -8.14
CA THR A 234 -10.78 9.40 -8.30
C THR A 234 -10.68 10.66 -7.45
N THR A 235 -10.28 10.54 -6.18
CA THR A 235 -10.13 11.68 -5.27
C THR A 235 -9.05 12.64 -5.76
N ALA A 236 -7.90 12.14 -6.22
CA ALA A 236 -6.83 12.98 -6.77
C ALA A 236 -7.26 13.71 -8.05
N LEU A 237 -8.00 13.04 -8.94
CA LEU A 237 -8.55 13.65 -10.15
C LEU A 237 -9.56 14.74 -9.81
N VAL A 238 -10.50 14.50 -8.87
CA VAL A 238 -11.45 15.53 -8.40
C VAL A 238 -10.70 16.73 -7.86
N SER A 239 -9.72 16.52 -6.99
CA SER A 239 -8.89 17.61 -6.45
C SER A 239 -8.20 18.41 -7.55
N ALA A 240 -7.57 17.74 -8.51
CA ALA A 240 -6.87 18.40 -9.62
C ALA A 240 -7.79 19.24 -10.52
N PHE A 241 -9.01 18.76 -10.78
CA PHE A 241 -9.98 19.50 -11.59
C PHE A 241 -10.67 20.64 -10.83
N THR A 242 -10.92 20.47 -9.53
CA THR A 242 -11.59 21.50 -8.71
C THR A 242 -10.63 22.51 -8.12
N GLY A 243 -9.33 22.19 -8.04
CA GLY A 243 -8.32 23.00 -7.36
C GLY A 243 -8.39 22.94 -5.84
N ILE A 244 -9.18 22.02 -5.28
CA ILE A 244 -9.33 21.83 -3.83
C ILE A 244 -8.26 20.86 -3.34
N THR A 245 -7.53 21.24 -2.29
CA THR A 245 -6.49 20.40 -1.73
C THR A 245 -7.04 19.17 -1.00
N ILE A 246 -6.24 18.13 -0.90
CA ILE A 246 -6.55 16.91 -0.16
C ILE A 246 -5.84 16.93 1.20
N ARG A 247 -6.48 16.46 2.23
CA ARG A 247 -5.88 16.32 3.57
C ARG A 247 -4.69 15.35 3.51
N PRO A 248 -3.53 15.69 4.11
CA PRO A 248 -2.33 14.87 4.06
C PRO A 248 -2.40 13.66 5.02
N ASP A 249 -3.20 13.75 6.07
CA ASP A 249 -3.32 12.76 7.14
C ASP A 249 -4.27 11.59 6.82
N ILE A 250 -4.72 11.49 5.56
CA ILE A 250 -5.64 10.46 5.10
C ILE A 250 -4.98 9.49 4.12
N ALA A 251 -5.49 8.28 4.10
CA ALA A 251 -5.21 7.31 3.03
C ALA A 251 -6.49 6.56 2.64
N MET A 252 -6.46 5.94 1.48
CA MET A 252 -7.60 5.17 1.03
C MET A 252 -7.21 3.97 0.16
N THR A 253 -8.04 2.96 0.17
CA THR A 253 -7.94 1.82 -0.72
C THR A 253 -9.32 1.34 -1.12
N GLY A 254 -9.47 0.97 -2.36
CA GLY A 254 -10.72 0.48 -2.92
C GLY A 254 -10.69 0.53 -4.44
N GLU A 255 -11.23 -0.47 -5.08
CA GLU A 255 -11.56 -0.41 -6.49
C GLU A 255 -12.81 0.45 -6.68
N THR A 256 -12.89 1.19 -7.78
CA THR A 256 -14.02 2.06 -8.07
C THR A 256 -14.74 1.58 -9.32
N SER A 257 -16.05 1.28 -9.22
CA SER A 257 -16.89 1.03 -10.38
C SER A 257 -17.18 2.34 -11.14
N LEU A 258 -17.63 2.25 -12.39
CA LEU A 258 -18.03 3.43 -13.17
C LEU A 258 -19.14 4.26 -12.52
N GLY A 259 -19.99 3.63 -11.69
CA GLY A 259 -20.99 4.31 -10.86
C GLY A 259 -20.41 4.93 -9.57
N GLY A 260 -19.09 4.87 -9.33
CA GLY A 260 -18.44 5.42 -8.16
C GLY A 260 -18.57 4.58 -6.88
N ARG A 261 -19.06 3.33 -7.00
CA ARG A 261 -19.15 2.41 -5.85
C ARG A 261 -17.76 1.94 -5.43
N ALA A 262 -17.51 1.91 -4.12
CA ALA A 262 -16.31 1.33 -3.54
C ALA A 262 -16.43 -0.19 -3.50
N MET A 263 -15.51 -0.89 -4.17
CA MET A 263 -15.50 -2.34 -4.30
C MET A 263 -14.38 -2.96 -3.46
N ARG A 264 -14.61 -4.19 -3.00
CA ARG A 264 -13.72 -4.95 -2.12
C ARG A 264 -12.32 -5.11 -2.70
N ILE A 265 -11.32 -5.07 -1.80
CA ILE A 265 -9.90 -5.29 -2.11
C ILE A 265 -9.29 -6.40 -1.26
N GLY A 266 -8.11 -6.87 -1.66
CA GLY A 266 -7.29 -7.79 -0.88
C GLY A 266 -6.19 -7.09 -0.08
N GLY A 267 -5.58 -7.82 0.89
CA GLY A 267 -4.43 -7.35 1.66
C GLY A 267 -4.74 -6.18 2.60
N LEU A 268 -5.96 -6.15 3.19
CA LEU A 268 -6.36 -5.05 4.06
C LEU A 268 -5.47 -4.94 5.29
N LYS A 269 -5.06 -6.07 5.88
CA LYS A 269 -4.19 -6.10 7.07
C LYS A 269 -2.88 -5.36 6.80
N GLU A 270 -2.19 -5.74 5.76
CA GLU A 270 -0.91 -5.15 5.38
C GLU A 270 -1.04 -3.66 5.04
N LYS A 271 -2.13 -3.28 4.38
CA LYS A 271 -2.44 -1.90 4.02
C LYS A 271 -2.67 -1.02 5.24
N LEU A 272 -3.45 -1.48 6.22
CA LEU A 272 -3.70 -0.73 7.45
C LEU A 272 -2.45 -0.62 8.32
N LEU A 273 -1.62 -1.67 8.37
CA LEU A 273 -0.30 -1.62 9.03
C LEU A 273 0.61 -0.56 8.38
N ALA A 274 0.59 -0.46 7.05
CA ALA A 274 1.35 0.57 6.35
C ALA A 274 0.83 1.97 6.63
N ALA A 275 -0.49 2.17 6.66
CA ALA A 275 -1.11 3.43 7.01
C ALA A 275 -0.73 3.88 8.43
N HIS A 276 -0.84 2.98 9.41
CA HIS A 276 -0.48 3.24 10.80
C HIS A 276 1.00 3.64 10.93
N ARG A 277 1.91 2.86 10.31
CA ARG A 277 3.35 3.14 10.29
C ARG A 277 3.69 4.47 9.60
N GLY A 278 2.96 4.81 8.54
CA GLY A 278 3.14 6.05 7.77
C GLY A 278 2.55 7.31 8.44
N GLY A 279 1.99 7.21 9.65
CA GLY A 279 1.45 8.34 10.39
C GLY A 279 0.07 8.80 9.92
N ILE A 280 -0.62 8.02 9.09
CA ILE A 280 -1.99 8.29 8.65
C ILE A 280 -2.93 8.30 9.87
N LYS A 281 -3.92 9.18 9.87
CA LYS A 281 -4.94 9.28 10.92
C LYS A 281 -6.26 8.66 10.51
N LEU A 282 -6.68 8.85 9.26
CA LEU A 282 -7.96 8.38 8.75
C LEU A 282 -7.75 7.52 7.51
N VAL A 283 -8.32 6.32 7.50
CA VAL A 283 -8.27 5.42 6.34
C VAL A 283 -9.67 5.09 5.86
N PHE A 284 -9.92 5.29 4.56
CA PHE A 284 -11.14 4.85 3.89
C PHE A 284 -10.96 3.46 3.31
N ILE A 285 -11.91 2.58 3.62
CA ILE A 285 -11.96 1.21 3.10
C ILE A 285 -13.34 0.91 2.52
N PRO A 286 -13.48 -0.01 1.54
CA PRO A 286 -14.79 -0.43 1.10
C PRO A 286 -15.62 -1.10 2.21
N GLN A 287 -16.93 -0.86 2.20
CA GLN A 287 -17.87 -1.47 3.15
C GLN A 287 -17.75 -3.00 3.19
N ASP A 288 -17.50 -3.63 2.04
CA ASP A 288 -17.39 -5.07 1.91
C ASP A 288 -16.11 -5.64 2.58
N ASN A 289 -15.14 -4.78 2.96
CA ASN A 289 -13.94 -5.16 3.71
C ASN A 289 -14.10 -5.06 5.25
N VAL A 290 -15.23 -4.63 5.77
CA VAL A 290 -15.46 -4.53 7.24
C VAL A 290 -15.23 -5.87 7.94
N ARG A 291 -15.62 -6.97 7.30
CA ARG A 291 -15.39 -8.33 7.83
C ARG A 291 -13.91 -8.67 8.02
N ASP A 292 -13.03 -8.08 7.20
CA ASP A 292 -11.59 -8.33 7.25
C ASP A 292 -10.93 -7.60 8.44
N LEU A 293 -11.65 -6.66 9.11
CA LEU A 293 -11.18 -5.97 10.32
C LEU A 293 -11.00 -6.90 11.53
N ALA A 294 -11.63 -8.07 11.51
CA ALA A 294 -11.44 -9.08 12.56
C ALA A 294 -9.97 -9.60 12.62
N GLU A 295 -9.23 -9.53 11.51
CA GLU A 295 -7.84 -9.98 11.43
C GLU A 295 -6.83 -8.87 11.79
N ILE A 296 -7.30 -7.64 12.05
CA ILE A 296 -6.43 -6.49 12.32
C ILE A 296 -6.10 -6.43 13.82
N PRO A 297 -4.82 -6.28 14.19
CA PRO A 297 -4.41 -6.11 15.58
C PRO A 297 -5.06 -4.89 16.23
N ASP A 298 -5.38 -4.99 17.52
CA ASP A 298 -6.10 -3.94 18.24
C ASP A 298 -5.33 -2.62 18.33
N ASN A 299 -4.01 -2.68 18.53
CA ASN A 299 -3.14 -1.50 18.53
C ASN A 299 -3.19 -0.70 17.21
N VAL A 300 -3.42 -1.37 16.08
CA VAL A 300 -3.59 -0.70 14.78
C VAL A 300 -4.97 -0.06 14.68
N LYS A 301 -6.02 -0.76 15.15
CA LYS A 301 -7.39 -0.23 15.18
C LYS A 301 -7.53 0.98 16.09
N GLU A 302 -6.82 0.99 17.21
CA GLU A 302 -6.80 2.11 18.16
C GLU A 302 -6.01 3.31 17.65
N GLY A 303 -4.99 3.07 16.82
CA GLY A 303 -4.13 4.11 16.24
C GLY A 303 -4.65 4.73 14.93
N LEU A 304 -5.72 4.16 14.33
CA LEU A 304 -6.28 4.59 13.05
C LEU A 304 -7.79 4.79 13.15
N GLU A 305 -8.30 5.92 12.69
CA GLU A 305 -9.72 6.04 12.36
C GLU A 305 -9.97 5.29 11.04
N ILE A 306 -10.72 4.18 11.09
CA ILE A 306 -11.04 3.38 9.90
C ILE A 306 -12.49 3.63 9.52
N LYS A 307 -12.71 4.19 8.33
CA LYS A 307 -14.04 4.52 7.82
C LYS A 307 -14.40 3.64 6.63
N ALA A 308 -15.43 2.82 6.83
CA ALA A 308 -16.00 2.01 5.77
C ALA A 308 -16.94 2.86 4.92
N VAL A 309 -16.81 2.78 3.59
CA VAL A 309 -17.57 3.58 2.63
C VAL A 309 -18.16 2.70 1.53
N LYS A 310 -19.30 3.12 0.99
CA LYS A 310 -19.98 2.45 -0.13
C LYS A 310 -19.68 3.11 -1.47
N SER A 311 -19.36 4.40 -1.46
CA SER A 311 -19.10 5.17 -2.68
C SER A 311 -18.05 6.25 -2.46
N ILE A 312 -17.53 6.78 -3.57
CA ILE A 312 -16.62 7.92 -3.58
C ILE A 312 -17.29 9.18 -2.98
N ASP A 313 -18.60 9.29 -3.10
CA ASP A 313 -19.37 10.45 -2.63
C ASP A 313 -19.33 10.60 -1.10
N GLU A 314 -19.09 9.49 -0.36
CA GLU A 314 -18.88 9.51 1.09
C GLU A 314 -17.44 9.92 1.47
N ILE A 315 -16.49 9.81 0.55
CA ILE A 315 -15.07 10.12 0.77
C ILE A 315 -14.80 11.61 0.53
N LEU A 316 -15.28 12.16 -0.58
CA LEU A 316 -14.92 13.51 -1.03
C LEU A 316 -15.14 14.60 0.04
N PRO A 317 -16.27 14.63 0.78
CA PRO A 317 -16.50 15.65 1.83
C PRO A 317 -15.54 15.57 3.01
N LEU A 318 -14.87 14.44 3.21
CA LEU A 318 -13.96 14.19 4.33
C LEU A 318 -12.48 14.24 3.92
N ALA A 319 -12.23 13.97 2.65
CA ALA A 319 -10.88 13.93 2.08
C ALA A 319 -10.41 15.29 1.58
N LEU A 320 -11.32 16.07 1.00
CA LEU A 320 -11.04 17.40 0.51
C LEU A 320 -11.10 18.43 1.65
N THR A 321 -10.28 19.46 1.56
CA THR A 321 -10.24 20.56 2.55
C THR A 321 -11.42 21.53 2.42
N ASP A 322 -12.09 21.51 1.27
CA ASP A 322 -13.32 22.27 1.01
C ASP A 322 -14.28 21.44 0.15
N THR A 323 -15.54 21.78 0.11
CA THR A 323 -16.56 21.06 -0.64
C THR A 323 -16.69 21.63 -2.06
N PRO A 324 -16.65 20.78 -3.10
CA PRO A 324 -16.94 21.22 -4.47
C PRO A 324 -18.33 21.86 -4.56
N LYS A 325 -18.45 22.96 -5.31
CA LYS A 325 -19.73 23.68 -5.50
C LYS A 325 -20.34 23.26 -6.81
N PRO A 326 -21.53 22.62 -6.81
CA PRO A 326 -22.21 22.19 -8.04
C PRO A 326 -22.42 23.33 -9.04
N LEU A 327 -22.39 23.01 -10.32
CA LEU A 327 -22.76 23.95 -11.38
C LEU A 327 -24.24 24.37 -11.24
N PRO A 328 -24.58 25.61 -11.60
CA PRO A 328 -25.98 26.02 -11.67
C PRO A 328 -26.75 25.12 -12.63
N LYS A 329 -27.86 24.54 -12.15
CA LYS A 329 -28.74 23.75 -13.03
C LYS A 329 -29.29 24.66 -14.11
N THR A 330 -28.89 24.45 -15.36
CA THR A 330 -29.49 25.14 -16.50
C THR A 330 -30.99 24.76 -16.56
N PRO A 331 -31.94 25.73 -16.53
CA PRO A 331 -33.33 25.41 -16.64
C PRO A 331 -33.56 24.63 -17.94
N ILE A 332 -34.23 23.49 -17.87
CA ILE A 332 -34.66 22.75 -19.05
C ILE A 332 -35.69 23.64 -19.73
N VAL A 333 -35.26 24.37 -20.75
CA VAL A 333 -36.20 25.08 -21.64
C VAL A 333 -36.99 23.99 -22.37
N LYS A 334 -38.23 23.78 -21.93
CA LYS A 334 -39.15 22.92 -22.68
C LYS A 334 -39.25 23.49 -24.11
N PRO A 335 -39.14 22.64 -25.15
CA PRO A 335 -39.36 23.11 -26.50
C PRO A 335 -40.72 23.81 -26.58
N VAL A 336 -40.72 25.04 -27.05
CA VAL A 336 -41.97 25.75 -27.33
C VAL A 336 -42.66 24.93 -28.43
N GLU A 337 -43.81 24.31 -28.12
CA GLU A 337 -44.67 23.73 -29.11
C GLU A 337 -45.06 24.86 -30.12
N GLU A 338 -44.49 24.81 -31.31
CA GLU A 338 -44.95 25.65 -32.41
C GLU A 338 -46.45 25.39 -32.64
N ALA A 339 -47.25 26.35 -32.23
CA ALA A 339 -48.66 26.34 -32.52
C ALA A 339 -48.85 26.22 -34.03
N LYS A 340 -49.31 25.08 -34.51
CA LYS A 340 -49.76 24.90 -35.89
C LYS A 340 -50.86 25.92 -36.16
N ALA A 341 -50.50 27.00 -36.85
CA ALA A 341 -51.47 27.94 -37.41
C ALA A 341 -52.36 27.16 -38.36
N ALA A 342 -53.62 27.01 -37.96
CA ALA A 342 -54.67 26.52 -38.83
C ALA A 342 -54.80 27.50 -39.99
N ARG A 343 -54.56 27.04 -41.22
CA ARG A 343 -54.97 27.72 -42.44
C ARG A 343 -56.36 27.16 -42.81
N HIS A 344 -57.30 28.02 -42.74
CA HIS A 344 -58.55 27.92 -43.44
C HIS A 344 -58.38 28.40 -44.85
#